data_a41def53e4e9d81e2fb1f4f0d17f0dd6
#
_entry.id   a41def53e4e9d81e2fb1f4f0d17f0dd6
#
_cell.length_a   1.000
_cell.length_b   1.000
_cell.length_c   1.000
_cell.angle_alpha   90.00
_cell.angle_beta   90.00
_cell.angle_gamma   90.00
#
_symmetry.space_group_name_H-M   'P 1'
#
loop_
_entity.id
_entity.type
_entity.pdbx_description
1 polymer ?
#
loop_
_entity_poly.entity_id
_entity_poly.type
_entity_poly.pdbx_seq_one_letter_code
_entity_poly.pdbx_strand_id
1 'polypeptide(L)'
;MIEDILRQPWLWAVITGASVFLGLWILRILSCKVLGHLTARTETKYDDLLVAMLAKLHWTFFALVGIWAGWSHWDKPPGWLKNLLIISCFLQIIRLTGLVVEFLFEERMRQLENQNQRNILQLLALVVKLGLYIALVLSCLDTMGINVTTLVAGLGIGGIAIALAVQNILSDFLSSLSIILDRPFEVGDAIELDTFSGTIEKIGIKTTRARSVTGEEIVFPNSALLQGRIRNFRRMDERRVSLNLGVTYATPLQQLRAVPGWVQAAVDAQPRARFERAHFASFAASSMDFEVVYWIKDREYLAFREVHQEVLLAIGEKFRREGVEFAFPSQTLYVAGTKAEAR
;
A
#
# COMPACT_ATOMS: atom_id res chain seq x y z
N MET A 1 1.14 80.17 -13.60
CA MET A 1 1.39 79.39 -12.38
C MET A 1 0.64 78.07 -12.37
N ILE A 2 -0.71 78.01 -12.53
CA ILE A 2 -1.44 76.75 -12.55
C ILE A 2 -1.17 75.95 -13.83
N GLU A 3 -1.04 76.59 -14.98
CA GLU A 3 -0.70 75.96 -16.26
C GLU A 3 0.73 75.38 -16.30
N ASP A 4 1.70 76.03 -15.63
CA ASP A 4 3.07 75.54 -15.53
C ASP A 4 3.16 74.31 -14.63
N ILE A 5 2.36 74.24 -13.59
CA ILE A 5 2.26 73.07 -12.70
C ILE A 5 1.63 71.88 -13.43
N LEU A 6 0.59 72.09 -14.23
CA LEU A 6 -0.09 71.07 -15.03
C LEU A 6 0.79 70.51 -16.19
N ARG A 7 1.81 71.21 -16.60
CA ARG A 7 2.78 70.77 -17.62
C ARG A 7 3.89 69.87 -17.05
N GLN A 8 3.98 69.73 -15.73
CA GLN A 8 5.04 68.94 -15.07
C GLN A 8 4.79 67.44 -15.21
N PRO A 9 5.70 66.65 -15.81
CA PRO A 9 5.47 65.19 -16.06
C PRO A 9 5.32 64.40 -14.77
N TRP A 10 5.92 64.80 -13.65
CA TRP A 10 5.78 64.12 -12.37
C TRP A 10 4.35 64.22 -11.80
N LEU A 11 3.61 65.31 -12.11
CA LEU A 11 2.24 65.46 -11.64
C LEU A 11 1.34 64.41 -12.30
N TRP A 12 1.49 64.19 -13.60
CA TRP A 12 0.76 63.14 -14.33
C TRP A 12 1.15 61.75 -13.87
N ALA A 13 2.40 61.48 -13.50
CA ALA A 13 2.84 60.25 -12.91
C ALA A 13 2.10 59.98 -11.58
N VAL A 14 1.96 60.97 -10.70
CA VAL A 14 1.26 60.86 -9.44
C VAL A 14 -0.26 60.63 -9.67
N ILE A 15 -0.86 61.37 -10.58
CA ILE A 15 -2.28 61.25 -10.90
C ILE A 15 -2.59 59.86 -11.47
N THR A 16 -1.78 59.36 -12.43
CA THR A 16 -1.95 58.04 -13.01
C THR A 16 -1.73 56.95 -11.98
N GLY A 17 -0.70 57.05 -11.13
CA GLY A 17 -0.46 56.12 -10.04
C GLY A 17 -1.62 56.04 -9.03
N ALA A 18 -2.09 57.20 -8.59
CA ALA A 18 -3.22 57.28 -7.65
C ALA A 18 -4.52 56.80 -8.29
N SER A 19 -4.78 57.12 -9.55
CA SER A 19 -6.03 56.66 -10.25
C SER A 19 -6.04 55.14 -10.45
N VAL A 20 -4.90 54.52 -10.80
CA VAL A 20 -4.76 53.07 -10.93
C VAL A 20 -4.94 52.40 -9.58
N PHE A 21 -4.33 52.91 -8.52
CA PHE A 21 -4.50 52.37 -7.15
C PHE A 21 -5.96 52.44 -6.70
N LEU A 22 -6.59 53.60 -6.80
CA LEU A 22 -7.99 53.82 -6.42
C LEU A 22 -8.93 52.97 -7.26
N GLY A 23 -8.72 52.90 -8.58
CA GLY A 23 -9.52 52.08 -9.49
C GLY A 23 -9.48 50.60 -9.12
N LEU A 24 -8.30 50.05 -8.92
CA LEU A 24 -8.13 48.63 -8.49
C LEU A 24 -8.71 48.37 -7.09
N TRP A 25 -8.57 49.32 -6.19
CA TRP A 25 -9.13 49.23 -4.83
C TRP A 25 -10.65 49.23 -4.84
N ILE A 26 -11.27 50.14 -5.59
CA ILE A 26 -12.70 50.23 -5.76
C ILE A 26 -13.25 49.00 -6.47
N LEU A 27 -12.56 48.54 -7.52
CA LEU A 27 -12.95 47.33 -8.25
C LEU A 27 -12.96 46.10 -7.30
N ARG A 28 -11.94 45.95 -6.44
CA ARG A 28 -11.88 44.89 -5.41
C ARG A 28 -13.10 44.97 -4.48
N ILE A 29 -13.40 46.16 -3.93
CA ILE A 29 -14.54 46.34 -3.00
C ILE A 29 -15.87 46.02 -3.66
N LEU A 30 -16.06 46.52 -4.90
CA LEU A 30 -17.25 46.24 -5.69
C LEU A 30 -17.39 44.75 -6.00
N SER A 31 -16.34 44.13 -6.49
CA SER A 31 -16.30 42.68 -6.78
C SER A 31 -16.61 41.84 -5.54
N CYS A 32 -16.02 42.16 -4.38
CA CYS A 32 -16.35 41.48 -3.13
C CYS A 32 -17.81 41.66 -2.70
N LYS A 33 -18.40 42.88 -2.87
CA LYS A 33 -19.78 43.11 -2.52
C LYS A 33 -20.75 42.44 -3.47
N VAL A 34 -20.53 42.55 -4.79
CA VAL A 34 -21.39 41.96 -5.83
C VAL A 34 -21.34 40.44 -5.76
N LEU A 35 -20.14 39.87 -5.75
CA LEU A 35 -20.00 38.42 -5.62
C LEU A 35 -20.54 37.92 -4.29
N GLY A 36 -20.27 38.58 -3.17
CA GLY A 36 -20.84 38.21 -1.86
C GLY A 36 -22.35 38.26 -1.81
N HIS A 37 -23.00 39.16 -2.59
CA HIS A 37 -24.46 39.15 -2.71
C HIS A 37 -24.99 38.05 -3.62
N LEU A 38 -24.24 37.67 -4.64
CA LEU A 38 -24.56 36.57 -5.56
C LEU A 38 -24.36 35.21 -4.85
N THR A 39 -23.26 35.04 -4.11
CA THR A 39 -22.94 33.82 -3.37
C THR A 39 -23.93 33.53 -2.25
N ALA A 40 -24.53 34.59 -1.64
CA ALA A 40 -25.61 34.43 -0.67
C ALA A 40 -26.89 33.77 -1.25
N ARG A 41 -27.00 33.66 -2.57
CA ARG A 41 -28.12 33.02 -3.28
C ARG A 41 -27.76 31.63 -3.88
N THR A 42 -26.49 31.26 -3.86
CA THR A 42 -26.01 29.99 -4.39
C THR A 42 -25.53 29.07 -3.24
N GLU A 43 -25.86 27.79 -3.32
CA GLU A 43 -25.41 26.78 -2.34
C GLU A 43 -23.97 26.26 -2.62
N THR A 44 -23.29 26.85 -3.63
CA THR A 44 -21.97 26.38 -4.07
C THR A 44 -20.85 27.01 -3.24
N LYS A 45 -20.08 26.18 -2.54
CA LYS A 45 -18.94 26.60 -1.70
C LYS A 45 -17.76 27.19 -2.51
N TYR A 46 -17.68 26.92 -3.81
CA TYR A 46 -16.63 27.46 -4.68
C TYR A 46 -16.76 28.97 -4.89
N ASP A 47 -17.97 29.49 -4.84
CA ASP A 47 -18.23 30.92 -4.96
C ASP A 47 -17.71 31.66 -3.73
N ASP A 48 -17.84 31.07 -2.54
CA ASP A 48 -17.27 31.58 -1.29
C ASP A 48 -15.74 31.63 -1.34
N LEU A 49 -15.10 30.63 -1.96
CA LEU A 49 -13.65 30.63 -2.16
C LEU A 49 -13.20 31.82 -3.03
N LEU A 50 -13.90 32.09 -4.13
CA LEU A 50 -13.60 33.24 -5.00
C LEU A 50 -13.71 34.57 -4.25
N VAL A 51 -14.74 34.74 -3.46
CA VAL A 51 -14.92 35.93 -2.62
C VAL A 51 -13.80 36.04 -1.58
N ALA A 52 -13.45 34.95 -0.92
CA ALA A 52 -12.36 34.89 0.04
C ALA A 52 -10.99 35.22 -0.61
N MET A 53 -10.73 34.74 -1.83
CA MET A 53 -9.54 35.05 -2.58
C MET A 53 -9.43 36.55 -2.89
N LEU A 54 -10.52 37.17 -3.37
CA LEU A 54 -10.58 38.60 -3.65
C LEU A 54 -10.45 39.45 -2.37
N ALA A 55 -11.07 39.01 -1.29
CA ALA A 55 -11.00 39.69 0.01
C ALA A 55 -9.58 39.65 0.63
N LYS A 56 -8.80 38.60 0.37
CA LYS A 56 -7.41 38.46 0.86
C LYS A 56 -6.35 39.16 -0.01
N LEU A 57 -6.73 39.78 -1.15
CA LEU A 57 -5.82 40.65 -1.89
C LEU A 57 -5.41 41.82 -1.02
N HIS A 58 -4.09 41.97 -0.80
CA HIS A 58 -3.56 42.97 0.11
C HIS A 58 -3.41 44.34 -0.59
N TRP A 59 -3.69 45.42 0.10
CA TRP A 59 -3.61 46.78 -0.44
C TRP A 59 -2.22 47.16 -0.96
N THR A 60 -1.14 46.63 -0.35
CA THR A 60 0.24 46.89 -0.76
C THR A 60 0.51 46.44 -2.20
N PHE A 61 -0.11 45.38 -2.67
CA PHE A 61 -0.02 44.97 -4.07
C PHE A 61 -0.58 46.05 -5.02
N PHE A 62 -1.78 46.54 -4.72
CA PHE A 62 -2.40 47.61 -5.53
C PHE A 62 -1.58 48.90 -5.48
N ALA A 63 -1.00 49.26 -4.32
CA ALA A 63 -0.16 50.42 -4.18
C ALA A 63 1.11 50.31 -5.07
N LEU A 64 1.77 49.14 -5.06
CA LEU A 64 2.96 48.94 -5.90
C LEU A 64 2.63 48.91 -7.39
N VAL A 65 1.49 48.36 -7.79
CA VAL A 65 0.99 48.43 -9.17
C VAL A 65 0.73 49.89 -9.58
N GLY A 66 0.09 50.68 -8.71
CA GLY A 66 -0.13 52.11 -8.94
C GLY A 66 1.17 52.90 -9.08
N ILE A 67 2.12 52.70 -8.16
CA ILE A 67 3.44 53.35 -8.21
C ILE A 67 4.17 52.97 -9.49
N TRP A 68 4.15 51.71 -9.87
CA TRP A 68 4.80 51.24 -11.11
C TRP A 68 4.17 51.87 -12.35
N ALA A 69 2.82 51.89 -12.41
CA ALA A 69 2.10 52.51 -13.53
C ALA A 69 2.37 54.02 -13.63
N GLY A 70 2.37 54.73 -12.51
CA GLY A 70 2.72 56.13 -12.47
C GLY A 70 4.15 56.42 -12.92
N TRP A 71 5.10 55.65 -12.42
CA TRP A 71 6.51 55.80 -12.79
C TRP A 71 6.75 55.49 -14.28
N SER A 72 6.11 54.47 -14.83
CA SER A 72 6.22 54.11 -16.25
C SER A 72 5.71 55.19 -17.19
N HIS A 73 4.86 56.10 -16.70
CA HIS A 73 4.37 57.24 -17.45
C HIS A 73 5.41 58.40 -17.52
N TRP A 74 6.28 58.51 -16.50
CA TRP A 74 7.29 59.55 -16.42
C TRP A 74 8.64 59.12 -17.01
N ASP A 75 9.15 57.94 -16.59
CA ASP A 75 10.41 57.37 -17.02
C ASP A 75 10.38 55.86 -16.91
N LYS A 76 11.43 55.16 -17.38
CA LYS A 76 11.55 53.72 -17.18
C LYS A 76 11.62 53.38 -15.69
N PRO A 77 10.75 52.51 -15.18
CA PRO A 77 10.80 52.12 -13.78
C PRO A 77 12.13 51.53 -13.39
N PRO A 78 12.70 51.94 -12.24
CA PRO A 78 13.98 51.41 -11.78
C PRO A 78 13.88 49.94 -11.45
N GLY A 79 14.99 49.19 -11.64
CA GLY A 79 15.02 47.74 -11.44
C GLY A 79 14.56 47.28 -10.06
N TRP A 80 14.86 48.07 -9.00
CA TRP A 80 14.40 47.77 -7.64
C TRP A 80 12.87 47.81 -7.52
N LEU A 81 12.19 48.74 -8.20
CA LEU A 81 10.71 48.83 -8.18
C LEU A 81 10.06 47.65 -8.89
N LYS A 82 10.65 47.21 -10.03
CA LYS A 82 10.26 45.99 -10.71
C LYS A 82 10.39 44.77 -9.77
N ASN A 83 11.52 44.65 -9.09
CA ASN A 83 11.73 43.53 -8.15
C ASN A 83 10.76 43.56 -6.97
N LEU A 84 10.45 44.73 -6.41
CA LEU A 84 9.43 44.88 -5.37
C LEU A 84 8.03 44.45 -5.85
N LEU A 85 7.69 44.84 -7.07
CA LEU A 85 6.40 44.40 -7.68
C LEU A 85 6.34 42.88 -7.86
N ILE A 86 7.43 42.28 -8.37
CA ILE A 86 7.53 40.80 -8.51
C ILE A 86 7.35 40.13 -7.15
N ILE A 87 8.08 40.55 -6.11
CA ILE A 87 7.96 39.99 -4.74
C ILE A 87 6.54 40.14 -4.23
N SER A 88 5.93 41.30 -4.39
CA SER A 88 4.53 41.54 -3.93
C SER A 88 3.53 40.65 -4.66
N CYS A 89 3.72 40.43 -5.98
CA CYS A 89 2.91 39.53 -6.77
C CYS A 89 3.03 38.06 -6.25
N PHE A 90 4.24 37.57 -6.07
CA PHE A 90 4.48 36.21 -5.56
C PHE A 90 3.97 36.03 -4.13
N LEU A 91 4.16 37.00 -3.23
CA LEU A 91 3.57 36.96 -1.89
C LEU A 91 2.05 36.86 -1.93
N GLN A 92 1.41 37.53 -2.89
CA GLN A 92 -0.03 37.44 -3.08
C GLN A 92 -0.43 36.05 -3.57
N ILE A 93 0.29 35.49 -4.55
CA ILE A 93 0.07 34.13 -5.06
C ILE A 93 0.26 33.09 -3.94
N ILE A 94 1.30 33.21 -3.10
CA ILE A 94 1.55 32.32 -1.95
C ILE A 94 0.35 32.34 -0.98
N ARG A 95 -0.20 33.54 -0.67
CA ARG A 95 -1.37 33.67 0.19
C ARG A 95 -2.62 33.02 -0.42
N LEU A 96 -2.84 33.22 -1.72
CA LEU A 96 -3.97 32.63 -2.45
C LEU A 96 -3.83 31.10 -2.54
N THR A 97 -2.65 30.60 -2.86
CA THR A 97 -2.36 29.17 -2.88
C THR A 97 -2.62 28.52 -1.52
N GLY A 98 -2.20 29.17 -0.43
CA GLY A 98 -2.48 28.71 0.93
C GLY A 98 -3.98 28.56 1.20
N LEU A 99 -4.79 29.56 0.79
CA LEU A 99 -6.25 29.52 0.87
C LEU A 99 -6.88 28.37 0.10
N VAL A 100 -6.44 28.18 -1.15
CA VAL A 100 -6.98 27.12 -2.00
C VAL A 100 -6.70 25.75 -1.38
N VAL A 101 -5.45 25.51 -0.91
CA VAL A 101 -5.10 24.26 -0.25
C VAL A 101 -5.91 24.08 1.03
N GLU A 102 -6.04 25.11 1.88
CA GLU A 102 -6.87 25.05 3.09
C GLU A 102 -8.31 24.67 2.76
N PHE A 103 -8.91 25.35 1.81
CA PHE A 103 -10.29 25.09 1.40
C PHE A 103 -10.50 23.64 0.93
N LEU A 104 -9.62 23.14 0.05
CA LEU A 104 -9.71 21.78 -0.47
C LEU A 104 -9.57 20.70 0.63
N PHE A 105 -8.68 20.92 1.58
CA PHE A 105 -8.46 19.96 2.66
C PHE A 105 -9.49 20.10 3.79
N GLU A 106 -9.93 21.32 4.15
CA GLU A 106 -10.99 21.52 5.15
C GLU A 106 -12.29 20.88 4.74
N GLU A 107 -12.68 21.00 3.46
CA GLU A 107 -13.89 20.37 2.96
C GLU A 107 -13.86 18.85 3.15
N ARG A 108 -12.72 18.22 2.90
CA ARG A 108 -12.51 16.78 3.13
C ARG A 108 -12.48 16.44 4.62
N MET A 109 -11.84 17.28 5.44
CA MET A 109 -11.76 17.05 6.89
C MET A 109 -13.12 17.14 7.58
N ARG A 110 -14.04 17.99 7.12
CA ARG A 110 -15.40 18.12 7.68
C ARG A 110 -16.23 16.85 7.49
N GLN A 111 -15.95 16.05 6.46
CA GLN A 111 -16.64 14.80 6.16
C GLN A 111 -16.13 13.61 6.98
N LEU A 112 -15.03 13.78 7.72
CA LEU A 112 -14.40 12.72 8.50
C LEU A 112 -14.80 12.83 9.97
N GLU A 113 -15.31 11.74 10.55
CA GLU A 113 -15.62 11.64 11.98
C GLU A 113 -14.38 11.34 12.84
N ASN A 114 -13.40 10.63 12.24
CA ASN A 114 -12.24 10.13 12.97
C ASN A 114 -11.13 11.20 13.08
N GLN A 115 -10.75 11.56 14.32
CA GLN A 115 -9.69 12.54 14.60
C GLN A 115 -8.33 12.15 13.98
N ASN A 116 -7.98 10.87 13.97
CA ASN A 116 -6.72 10.40 13.38
C ASN A 116 -6.67 10.66 11.88
N GLN A 117 -7.78 10.49 11.17
CA GLN A 117 -7.86 10.75 9.74
C GLN A 117 -7.72 12.26 9.46
N ARG A 118 -8.31 13.12 10.30
CA ARG A 118 -8.14 14.58 10.22
C ARG A 118 -6.69 15.00 10.38
N ASN A 119 -5.98 14.43 11.36
CA ASN A 119 -4.57 14.73 11.61
C ASN A 119 -3.69 14.34 10.40
N ILE A 120 -3.97 13.21 9.76
CA ILE A 120 -3.25 12.77 8.55
C ILE A 120 -3.49 13.77 7.40
N LEU A 121 -4.72 14.21 7.17
CA LEU A 121 -5.03 15.20 6.13
C LEU A 121 -4.38 16.55 6.42
N GLN A 122 -4.31 16.98 7.69
CA GLN A 122 -3.61 18.22 8.06
C GLN A 122 -2.12 18.13 7.74
N LEU A 123 -1.48 17.00 8.07
CA LEU A 123 -0.08 16.76 7.73
C LEU A 123 0.14 16.77 6.21
N LEU A 124 -0.74 16.13 5.45
CA LEU A 124 -0.67 16.12 3.99
C LEU A 124 -0.85 17.52 3.41
N ALA A 125 -1.80 18.30 3.91
CA ALA A 125 -2.01 19.69 3.53
C ALA A 125 -0.75 20.55 3.78
N LEU A 126 -0.09 20.34 4.94
CA LEU A 126 1.17 21.02 5.28
C LEU A 126 2.27 20.69 4.28
N VAL A 127 2.46 19.40 3.93
CA VAL A 127 3.48 18.97 2.97
C VAL A 127 3.21 19.54 1.57
N VAL A 128 1.96 19.54 1.12
CA VAL A 128 1.55 20.12 -0.17
C VAL A 128 1.80 21.63 -0.18
N LYS A 129 1.42 22.34 0.88
CA LYS A 129 1.69 23.79 1.02
C LYS A 129 3.19 24.10 0.95
N LEU A 130 3.99 23.34 1.72
CA LEU A 130 5.45 23.54 1.75
C LEU A 130 6.05 23.36 0.37
N GLY A 131 5.68 22.31 -0.36
CA GLY A 131 6.16 22.07 -1.73
C GLY A 131 5.79 23.21 -2.69
N LEU A 132 4.52 23.65 -2.65
CA LEU A 132 4.05 24.77 -3.49
C LEU A 132 4.73 26.08 -3.13
N TYR A 133 4.95 26.36 -1.85
CA TYR A 133 5.64 27.58 -1.42
C TYR A 133 7.09 27.60 -1.85
N ILE A 134 7.81 26.47 -1.75
CA ILE A 134 9.18 26.34 -2.25
C ILE A 134 9.22 26.61 -3.75
N ALA A 135 8.32 26.00 -4.53
CA ALA A 135 8.25 26.21 -5.97
C ALA A 135 7.96 27.67 -6.34
N LEU A 136 7.04 28.33 -5.63
CA LEU A 136 6.72 29.75 -5.83
C LEU A 136 7.89 30.67 -5.47
N VAL A 137 8.60 30.38 -4.38
CA VAL A 137 9.80 31.17 -3.99
C VAL A 137 10.90 31.02 -5.05
N LEU A 138 11.17 29.80 -5.52
CA LEU A 138 12.15 29.59 -6.59
C LEU A 138 11.76 30.33 -7.88
N SER A 139 10.48 30.26 -8.27
CA SER A 139 9.97 30.99 -9.44
C SER A 139 10.09 32.51 -9.27
N CYS A 140 9.88 33.02 -8.07
CA CYS A 140 10.09 34.44 -7.76
C CYS A 140 11.54 34.86 -7.97
N LEU A 141 12.50 34.09 -7.43
CA LEU A 141 13.94 34.36 -7.56
C LEU A 141 14.38 34.31 -9.04
N ASP A 142 13.93 33.31 -9.78
CA ASP A 142 14.22 33.15 -11.20
C ASP A 142 13.69 34.35 -12.02
N THR A 143 12.45 34.79 -11.77
CA THR A 143 11.83 35.95 -12.41
C THR A 143 12.61 37.25 -12.12
N MET A 144 13.26 37.34 -10.96
CA MET A 144 14.14 38.47 -10.60
C MET A 144 15.51 38.38 -11.27
N GLY A 145 15.82 37.32 -12.01
CA GLY A 145 17.08 37.07 -12.67
C GLY A 145 18.16 36.42 -11.78
N ILE A 146 17.78 35.91 -10.61
CA ILE A 146 18.70 35.20 -9.72
C ILE A 146 18.78 33.73 -10.19
N ASN A 147 20.00 33.26 -10.40
CA ASN A 147 20.21 31.87 -10.82
C ASN A 147 19.84 30.88 -9.70
N VAL A 148 18.75 30.17 -9.90
CA VAL A 148 18.22 29.19 -8.93
C VAL A 148 18.79 27.77 -9.13
N THR A 149 19.62 27.54 -10.13
CA THR A 149 20.14 26.19 -10.48
C THR A 149 20.79 25.49 -9.28
N THR A 150 21.62 26.20 -8.51
CA THR A 150 22.27 25.62 -7.33
C THR A 150 21.26 25.26 -6.22
N LEU A 151 20.23 26.12 -6.04
CA LEU A 151 19.18 25.86 -5.06
C LEU A 151 18.34 24.62 -5.46
N VAL A 152 17.96 24.53 -6.74
CA VAL A 152 17.22 23.38 -7.28
C VAL A 152 18.07 22.10 -7.19
N ALA A 153 19.37 22.17 -7.50
CA ALA A 153 20.28 21.02 -7.35
C ALA A 153 20.37 20.57 -5.89
N GLY A 154 20.50 21.50 -4.94
CA GLY A 154 20.51 21.18 -3.51
C GLY A 154 19.19 20.57 -3.02
N LEU A 155 18.04 21.11 -3.46
CA LEU A 155 16.73 20.55 -3.19
C LEU A 155 16.57 19.16 -3.81
N GLY A 156 17.14 18.92 -5.00
CA GLY A 156 17.14 17.60 -5.64
C GLY A 156 17.86 16.55 -4.80
N ILE A 157 19.05 16.86 -4.27
CA ILE A 157 19.80 15.97 -3.37
C ILE A 157 19.01 15.72 -2.08
N GLY A 158 18.45 16.78 -1.48
CA GLY A 158 17.57 16.65 -0.31
C GLY A 158 16.32 15.80 -0.60
N GLY A 159 15.75 15.95 -1.79
CA GLY A 159 14.62 15.13 -2.27
C GLY A 159 14.95 13.65 -2.36
N ILE A 160 16.15 13.28 -2.83
CA ILE A 160 16.63 11.89 -2.86
C ILE A 160 16.73 11.35 -1.43
N ALA A 161 17.28 12.11 -0.49
CA ALA A 161 17.38 11.68 0.91
C ALA A 161 15.99 11.43 1.52
N ILE A 162 15.01 12.31 1.27
CA ILE A 162 13.62 12.13 1.70
C ILE A 162 13.00 10.91 1.03
N ALA A 163 13.20 10.70 -0.27
CA ALA A 163 12.67 9.57 -1.00
C ALA A 163 13.16 8.23 -0.42
N LEU A 164 14.46 8.14 -0.10
CA LEU A 164 15.03 6.96 0.56
C LEU A 164 14.46 6.75 1.97
N ALA A 165 14.23 7.83 2.72
CA ALA A 165 13.65 7.73 4.06
C ALA A 165 12.19 7.21 4.06
N VAL A 166 11.40 7.52 3.02
CA VAL A 166 9.99 7.09 2.91
C VAL A 166 9.78 5.86 2.01
N GLN A 167 10.84 5.34 1.41
CA GLN A 167 10.81 4.23 0.44
C GLN A 167 10.00 3.02 0.93
N ASN A 168 10.22 2.59 2.18
CA ASN A 168 9.52 1.44 2.74
C ASN A 168 8.01 1.69 2.87
N ILE A 169 7.61 2.91 3.25
CA ILE A 169 6.20 3.28 3.36
C ILE A 169 5.53 3.25 1.98
N LEU A 170 6.20 3.78 0.98
CA LEU A 170 5.72 3.77 -0.40
C LEU A 170 5.65 2.36 -0.97
N SER A 171 6.65 1.52 -0.68
CA SER A 171 6.67 0.09 -1.05
C SER A 171 5.46 -0.65 -0.48
N ASP A 172 5.17 -0.49 0.81
CA ASP A 172 4.01 -1.12 1.45
C ASP A 172 2.69 -0.64 0.84
N PHE A 173 2.58 0.65 0.54
CA PHE A 173 1.40 1.24 -0.11
C PHE A 173 1.18 0.67 -1.51
N LEU A 174 2.22 0.63 -2.35
CA LEU A 174 2.15 0.07 -3.70
C LEU A 174 1.86 -1.44 -3.67
N SER A 175 2.41 -2.15 -2.68
CA SER A 175 2.10 -3.56 -2.45
C SER A 175 0.62 -3.77 -2.07
N SER A 176 0.04 -2.89 -1.25
CA SER A 176 -1.40 -2.93 -0.96
C SER A 176 -2.24 -2.78 -2.23
N LEU A 177 -1.85 -1.85 -3.10
CA LEU A 177 -2.54 -1.65 -4.38
C LEU A 177 -2.44 -2.89 -5.28
N SER A 178 -1.26 -3.52 -5.36
CA SER A 178 -1.07 -4.77 -6.10
C SER A 178 -1.92 -5.91 -5.51
N ILE A 179 -1.99 -6.05 -4.18
CA ILE A 179 -2.86 -7.06 -3.53
C ILE A 179 -4.32 -6.85 -3.92
N ILE A 180 -4.80 -5.61 -3.96
CA ILE A 180 -6.20 -5.29 -4.30
C ILE A 180 -6.49 -5.55 -5.78
N LEU A 181 -5.54 -5.26 -6.68
CA LEU A 181 -5.72 -5.42 -8.13
C LEU A 181 -5.56 -6.89 -8.56
N ASP A 182 -4.46 -7.53 -8.18
CA ASP A 182 -4.09 -8.89 -8.62
C ASP A 182 -4.72 -9.97 -7.75
N ARG A 183 -5.14 -9.62 -6.53
CA ARG A 183 -5.78 -10.50 -5.54
C ARG A 183 -5.07 -11.85 -5.37
N PRO A 184 -3.78 -11.89 -5.06
CA PRO A 184 -3.08 -13.15 -4.81
C PRO A 184 -3.71 -13.93 -3.64
N PHE A 185 -4.32 -13.20 -2.69
CA PHE A 185 -5.16 -13.68 -1.60
C PHE A 185 -6.24 -12.65 -1.26
N GLU A 186 -7.29 -13.08 -0.60
CA GLU A 186 -8.40 -12.25 -0.12
C GLU A 186 -8.61 -12.43 1.38
N VAL A 187 -9.41 -11.55 1.99
CA VAL A 187 -9.80 -11.71 3.39
C VAL A 187 -10.59 -13.01 3.54
N GLY A 188 -10.21 -13.84 4.53
CA GLY A 188 -10.74 -15.17 4.75
C GLY A 188 -9.96 -16.30 4.08
N ASP A 189 -8.93 -16.00 3.26
CA ASP A 189 -8.09 -17.04 2.67
C ASP A 189 -7.12 -17.60 3.71
N ALA A 190 -7.01 -18.93 3.74
CA ALA A 190 -5.94 -19.62 4.44
C ALA A 190 -4.69 -19.63 3.58
N ILE A 191 -3.61 -19.01 4.08
CA ILE A 191 -2.33 -18.92 3.39
C ILE A 191 -1.19 -19.50 4.22
N GLU A 192 -0.14 -19.92 3.53
CA GLU A 192 1.14 -20.28 4.12
C GLU A 192 2.23 -19.43 3.46
N LEU A 193 3.07 -18.84 4.30
CA LEU A 193 4.20 -18.00 3.91
C LEU A 193 5.39 -18.39 4.81
N ASP A 194 6.43 -18.94 4.22
CA ASP A 194 7.60 -19.46 4.95
C ASP A 194 7.22 -20.37 6.14
N THR A 195 7.40 -19.90 7.37
CA THR A 195 7.03 -20.62 8.59
C THR A 195 5.64 -20.26 9.13
N PHE A 196 4.96 -19.28 8.53
CA PHE A 196 3.63 -18.85 8.96
C PHE A 196 2.55 -19.63 8.21
N SER A 197 1.54 -20.07 8.95
CA SER A 197 0.30 -20.61 8.40
C SER A 197 -0.89 -20.01 9.16
N GLY A 198 -1.88 -19.50 8.43
CA GLY A 198 -3.04 -18.85 9.05
C GLY A 198 -4.00 -18.25 8.03
N THR A 199 -5.00 -17.55 8.55
CA THR A 199 -6.08 -16.94 7.76
C THR A 199 -5.96 -15.42 7.73
N ILE A 200 -6.13 -14.82 6.56
CA ILE A 200 -6.14 -13.36 6.38
C ILE A 200 -7.41 -12.78 6.99
N GLU A 201 -7.26 -11.86 7.96
CA GLU A 201 -8.39 -11.18 8.61
C GLU A 201 -8.65 -9.78 8.02
N LYS A 202 -7.59 -9.05 7.68
CA LYS A 202 -7.72 -7.67 7.20
C LYS A 202 -6.54 -7.27 6.33
N ILE A 203 -6.84 -6.65 5.20
CA ILE A 203 -5.84 -6.02 4.32
C ILE A 203 -5.95 -4.51 4.52
N GLY A 204 -4.87 -3.87 5.00
CA GLY A 204 -4.78 -2.43 5.19
C GLY A 204 -3.87 -1.77 4.16
N ILE A 205 -3.75 -0.45 4.25
CA ILE A 205 -2.92 0.36 3.32
C ILE A 205 -1.43 0.04 3.44
N LYS A 206 -0.96 -0.23 4.65
CA LYS A 206 0.46 -0.53 4.93
C LYS A 206 0.68 -1.97 5.36
N THR A 207 -0.25 -2.55 6.09
CA THR A 207 -0.11 -3.85 6.73
C THR A 207 -1.32 -4.72 6.51
N THR A 208 -1.08 -6.03 6.39
CA THR A 208 -2.11 -7.07 6.39
C THR A 208 -2.06 -7.80 7.74
N ARG A 209 -3.23 -8.08 8.31
CA ARG A 209 -3.41 -8.84 9.56
C ARG A 209 -3.87 -10.24 9.22
N ALA A 210 -3.25 -11.21 9.84
CA ALA A 210 -3.58 -12.61 9.69
C ALA A 210 -3.67 -13.29 11.05
N ARG A 211 -4.58 -14.24 11.19
CA ARG A 211 -4.74 -15.11 12.37
C ARG A 211 -3.97 -16.39 12.16
N SER A 212 -2.97 -16.65 12.99
CA SER A 212 -2.23 -17.90 12.98
C SER A 212 -3.14 -19.08 13.34
N VAL A 213 -2.75 -20.29 12.92
CA VAL A 213 -3.42 -21.53 13.36
C VAL A 213 -3.34 -21.75 14.87
N THR A 214 -2.39 -21.12 15.56
CA THR A 214 -2.23 -21.12 17.02
C THR A 214 -3.05 -20.05 17.72
N GLY A 215 -3.69 -19.14 16.96
CA GLY A 215 -4.67 -18.17 17.46
C GLY A 215 -4.19 -16.73 17.62
N GLU A 216 -2.89 -16.45 17.56
CA GLU A 216 -2.35 -15.09 17.64
C GLU A 216 -2.58 -14.30 16.34
N GLU A 217 -2.78 -12.99 16.48
CA GLU A 217 -2.78 -12.06 15.35
C GLU A 217 -1.33 -11.70 14.97
N ILE A 218 -1.00 -11.89 13.70
CA ILE A 218 0.29 -11.50 13.15
C ILE A 218 0.05 -10.36 12.15
N VAL A 219 0.89 -9.32 12.23
CA VAL A 219 0.81 -8.13 11.38
C VAL A 219 2.01 -8.12 10.44
N PHE A 220 1.75 -8.24 9.16
CA PHE A 220 2.76 -8.24 8.10
C PHE A 220 2.79 -6.90 7.38
N PRO A 221 3.96 -6.29 7.09
CA PRO A 221 4.08 -5.28 6.05
C PRO A 221 3.61 -5.87 4.71
N ASN A 222 2.83 -5.11 3.92
CA ASN A 222 2.30 -5.63 2.65
C ASN A 222 3.42 -6.00 1.67
N SER A 223 4.52 -5.24 1.66
CA SER A 223 5.68 -5.53 0.82
C SER A 223 6.35 -6.86 1.17
N ALA A 224 6.40 -7.23 2.45
CA ALA A 224 6.99 -8.50 2.89
C ALA A 224 6.15 -9.70 2.41
N LEU A 225 4.82 -9.58 2.42
CA LEU A 225 3.93 -10.64 1.90
C LEU A 225 4.17 -10.89 0.40
N LEU A 226 4.28 -9.83 -0.41
CA LEU A 226 4.46 -9.98 -1.86
C LEU A 226 5.88 -10.41 -2.28
N GLN A 227 6.88 -10.23 -1.42
CA GLN A 227 8.25 -10.72 -1.66
C GLN A 227 8.39 -12.23 -1.41
N GLY A 228 7.54 -12.80 -0.54
CA GLY A 228 7.53 -14.21 -0.20
C GLY A 228 6.76 -15.07 -1.22
N ARG A 229 6.92 -16.39 -1.10
CA ARG A 229 6.11 -17.36 -1.87
C ARG A 229 4.83 -17.66 -1.10
N ILE A 230 3.72 -17.11 -1.56
CA ILE A 230 2.42 -17.32 -0.95
C ILE A 230 1.81 -18.61 -1.48
N ARG A 231 1.48 -19.53 -0.57
CA ARG A 231 0.65 -20.71 -0.85
C ARG A 231 -0.77 -20.42 -0.41
N ASN A 232 -1.68 -20.28 -1.36
CA ASN A 232 -3.10 -20.03 -1.07
C ASN A 232 -3.90 -21.34 -1.13
N PHE A 233 -4.33 -21.82 0.03
CA PHE A 233 -5.06 -23.09 0.13
C PHE A 233 -6.53 -22.98 -0.29
N ARG A 234 -7.11 -21.80 -0.32
CA ARG A 234 -8.49 -21.62 -0.79
C ARG A 234 -8.62 -21.85 -2.30
N ARG A 235 -7.55 -21.64 -3.07
CA ARG A 235 -7.54 -21.87 -4.52
C ARG A 235 -7.17 -23.31 -4.91
N MET A 236 -6.97 -24.16 -3.93
CA MET A 236 -6.64 -25.55 -4.15
C MET A 236 -7.93 -26.36 -4.36
N ASP A 237 -8.02 -27.11 -5.46
CA ASP A 237 -9.17 -27.95 -5.76
C ASP A 237 -9.04 -29.37 -5.17
N GLU A 238 -7.82 -29.90 -5.14
CA GLU A 238 -7.51 -31.23 -4.63
C GLU A 238 -6.27 -31.20 -3.75
N ARG A 239 -6.24 -31.99 -2.68
CA ARG A 239 -5.06 -32.18 -1.83
C ARG A 239 -4.35 -33.46 -2.16
N ARG A 240 -3.07 -33.38 -2.51
CA ARG A 240 -2.21 -34.52 -2.75
C ARG A 240 -1.78 -35.13 -1.41
N VAL A 241 -2.02 -36.43 -1.27
CA VAL A 241 -1.48 -37.24 -0.15
C VAL A 241 -0.38 -38.11 -0.69
N SER A 242 0.77 -38.14 -0.01
CA SER A 242 1.84 -39.09 -0.24
C SER A 242 2.16 -39.75 1.09
N LEU A 243 2.02 -41.03 1.16
CA LEU A 243 2.34 -41.82 2.34
C LEU A 243 3.16 -43.04 1.98
N ASN A 244 3.99 -43.50 2.92
CA ASN A 244 4.75 -44.72 2.81
C ASN A 244 4.10 -45.77 3.69
N LEU A 245 3.83 -46.96 3.09
CA LEU A 245 3.34 -48.12 3.80
C LEU A 245 4.47 -49.17 3.85
N GLY A 246 4.94 -49.46 5.05
CA GLY A 246 5.98 -50.48 5.28
C GLY A 246 5.34 -51.80 5.70
N VAL A 247 5.65 -52.88 4.97
CA VAL A 247 5.23 -54.24 5.34
C VAL A 247 6.45 -55.11 5.74
N THR A 248 6.24 -56.14 6.53
CA THR A 248 7.29 -57.01 7.02
C THR A 248 7.97 -57.81 5.91
N TYR A 249 9.24 -58.15 6.07
CA TYR A 249 10.00 -59.02 5.15
C TYR A 249 9.45 -60.45 5.06
N ALA A 250 8.62 -60.86 6.02
CA ALA A 250 7.91 -62.16 6.00
C ALA A 250 6.74 -62.20 5.02
N THR A 251 6.30 -61.01 4.45
CA THR A 251 5.19 -60.93 3.51
C THR A 251 5.53 -61.66 2.21
N PRO A 252 4.71 -62.65 1.79
CA PRO A 252 4.94 -63.39 0.57
C PRO A 252 4.89 -62.50 -0.70
N LEU A 253 5.67 -62.83 -1.72
CA LEU A 253 5.76 -62.09 -2.95
C LEU A 253 4.37 -61.93 -3.67
N GLN A 254 3.49 -62.94 -3.55
CA GLN A 254 2.16 -62.87 -4.10
C GLN A 254 1.31 -61.75 -3.46
N GLN A 255 1.39 -61.64 -2.12
CA GLN A 255 0.73 -60.54 -1.41
C GLN A 255 1.35 -59.19 -1.75
N LEU A 256 2.66 -59.07 -1.83
CA LEU A 256 3.33 -57.82 -2.26
C LEU A 256 2.83 -57.33 -3.61
N ARG A 257 2.62 -58.25 -4.57
CA ARG A 257 2.04 -57.89 -5.88
C ARG A 257 0.59 -57.44 -5.80
N ALA A 258 -0.17 -57.87 -4.78
CA ALA A 258 -1.58 -57.53 -4.59
C ALA A 258 -1.77 -56.19 -3.83
N VAL A 259 -0.79 -55.76 -3.01
CA VAL A 259 -0.89 -54.53 -2.19
C VAL A 259 -1.32 -53.32 -3.00
N PRO A 260 -0.78 -53.01 -4.18
CA PRO A 260 -1.21 -51.83 -4.96
C PRO A 260 -2.70 -51.86 -5.30
N GLY A 261 -3.25 -53.04 -5.67
CA GLY A 261 -4.67 -53.20 -5.97
C GLY A 261 -5.57 -53.06 -4.73
N TRP A 262 -5.11 -53.52 -3.56
CA TRP A 262 -5.87 -53.35 -2.32
C TRP A 262 -5.91 -51.88 -1.88
N VAL A 263 -4.79 -51.17 -2.03
CA VAL A 263 -4.72 -49.74 -1.74
C VAL A 263 -5.61 -48.95 -2.70
N GLN A 264 -5.57 -49.29 -4.00
CA GLN A 264 -6.43 -48.67 -4.99
C GLN A 264 -7.92 -48.85 -4.62
N ALA A 265 -8.34 -50.08 -4.29
CA ALA A 265 -9.70 -50.36 -3.91
C ALA A 265 -10.13 -49.60 -2.63
N ALA A 266 -9.24 -49.44 -1.66
CA ALA A 266 -9.49 -48.65 -0.44
C ALA A 266 -9.68 -47.16 -0.73
N VAL A 267 -8.88 -46.59 -1.65
CA VAL A 267 -9.02 -45.19 -2.08
C VAL A 267 -10.29 -44.99 -2.90
N ASP A 268 -10.54 -45.87 -3.88
CA ASP A 268 -11.72 -45.76 -4.77
C ASP A 268 -13.05 -45.98 -4.05
N ALA A 269 -13.06 -46.64 -2.88
CA ALA A 269 -14.22 -46.74 -2.00
C ALA A 269 -14.64 -45.38 -1.41
N GLN A 270 -13.77 -44.36 -1.40
CA GLN A 270 -14.07 -43.03 -0.90
C GLN A 270 -14.48 -42.11 -2.05
N PRO A 271 -15.72 -41.60 -2.12
CA PRO A 271 -16.20 -40.81 -3.27
C PRO A 271 -15.41 -39.50 -3.51
N ARG A 272 -14.77 -38.97 -2.47
CA ARG A 272 -13.97 -37.74 -2.54
C ARG A 272 -12.48 -38.00 -2.77
N ALA A 273 -12.05 -39.27 -2.83
CA ALA A 273 -10.66 -39.62 -3.11
C ALA A 273 -10.47 -40.05 -4.58
N ARG A 274 -9.30 -39.85 -5.11
CA ARG A 274 -8.89 -40.27 -6.44
C ARG A 274 -7.52 -40.93 -6.33
N PHE A 275 -7.43 -42.18 -6.67
CA PHE A 275 -6.17 -42.91 -6.70
C PHE A 275 -5.24 -42.40 -7.82
N GLU A 276 -3.97 -42.25 -7.53
CA GLU A 276 -2.93 -41.92 -8.52
C GLU A 276 -2.01 -43.13 -8.76
N ARG A 277 -1.33 -43.61 -7.72
CA ARG A 277 -0.43 -44.73 -7.80
C ARG A 277 -0.12 -45.37 -6.44
N ALA A 278 0.24 -46.62 -6.47
CA ALA A 278 0.88 -47.34 -5.36
C ALA A 278 1.95 -48.26 -5.97
N HIS A 279 3.19 -48.12 -5.54
CA HIS A 279 4.27 -48.95 -6.05
C HIS A 279 5.19 -49.40 -4.92
N PHE A 280 5.74 -50.59 -5.08
CA PHE A 280 6.85 -51.04 -4.26
C PHE A 280 8.06 -50.13 -4.53
N ALA A 281 8.51 -49.40 -3.52
CA ALA A 281 9.48 -48.33 -3.67
C ALA A 281 10.89 -48.77 -3.28
N SER A 282 11.06 -49.47 -2.12
CA SER A 282 12.38 -49.82 -1.62
C SER A 282 12.34 -50.96 -0.59
N PHE A 283 13.50 -51.57 -0.41
CA PHE A 283 13.82 -52.40 0.74
C PHE A 283 14.50 -51.52 1.80
N ALA A 284 13.78 -51.21 2.89
CA ALA A 284 14.32 -50.43 4.00
C ALA A 284 14.94 -51.31 5.08
N ALA A 285 15.50 -50.71 6.14
CA ALA A 285 16.21 -51.44 7.19
C ALA A 285 15.35 -52.50 7.91
N SER A 286 14.02 -52.27 8.07
CA SER A 286 13.08 -53.16 8.78
C SER A 286 11.78 -53.39 8.01
N SER A 287 11.62 -52.85 6.78
CA SER A 287 10.40 -52.88 6.00
C SER A 287 10.64 -53.03 4.52
N MET A 288 9.63 -53.51 3.83
CA MET A 288 9.45 -53.40 2.40
C MET A 288 8.43 -52.29 2.16
N ASP A 289 8.89 -51.15 1.58
CA ASP A 289 8.12 -49.93 1.51
C ASP A 289 7.37 -49.75 0.19
N PHE A 290 6.12 -49.31 0.30
CA PHE A 290 5.28 -48.92 -0.81
C PHE A 290 5.06 -47.40 -0.75
N GLU A 291 5.34 -46.69 -1.82
CA GLU A 291 4.90 -45.32 -2.02
C GLU A 291 3.46 -45.32 -2.52
N VAL A 292 2.57 -44.65 -1.80
CA VAL A 292 1.16 -44.51 -2.14
C VAL A 292 0.85 -43.05 -2.33
N VAL A 293 0.24 -42.71 -3.48
CA VAL A 293 -0.15 -41.35 -3.80
C VAL A 293 -1.62 -41.35 -4.25
N TYR A 294 -2.38 -40.49 -3.66
CA TYR A 294 -3.77 -40.22 -4.04
C TYR A 294 -4.16 -38.78 -3.76
N TRP A 295 -5.28 -38.34 -4.31
CA TRP A 295 -5.80 -36.99 -4.18
C TRP A 295 -7.13 -37.00 -3.47
N ILE A 296 -7.37 -35.99 -2.63
CA ILE A 296 -8.66 -35.80 -1.96
C ILE A 296 -9.26 -34.49 -2.49
N LYS A 297 -10.46 -34.59 -3.07
CA LYS A 297 -11.24 -33.51 -3.67
C LYS A 297 -12.02 -32.76 -2.59
N ASP A 298 -11.29 -32.06 -1.73
CA ASP A 298 -11.92 -31.23 -0.71
C ASP A 298 -11.02 -30.04 -0.37
N ARG A 299 -11.63 -28.85 -0.25
CA ARG A 299 -10.95 -27.62 0.15
C ARG A 299 -10.83 -27.50 1.65
N GLU A 300 -11.83 -28.02 2.38
CA GLU A 300 -11.89 -27.92 3.82
C GLU A 300 -10.91 -28.92 4.47
N TYR A 301 -10.11 -28.39 5.41
CA TYR A 301 -9.07 -29.20 6.05
C TYR A 301 -9.63 -30.33 6.89
N LEU A 302 -10.75 -30.11 7.59
CA LEU A 302 -11.36 -31.13 8.41
C LEU A 302 -11.91 -32.28 7.55
N ALA A 303 -12.68 -31.98 6.51
CA ALA A 303 -13.20 -32.96 5.56
C ALA A 303 -12.06 -33.75 4.88
N PHE A 304 -10.96 -33.07 4.51
CA PHE A 304 -9.76 -33.77 4.05
C PHE A 304 -9.21 -34.77 5.07
N ARG A 305 -9.14 -34.41 6.36
CA ARG A 305 -8.63 -35.29 7.43
C ARG A 305 -9.54 -36.50 7.65
N GLU A 306 -10.85 -36.32 7.56
CA GLU A 306 -11.84 -37.37 7.68
C GLU A 306 -11.67 -38.40 6.55
N VAL A 307 -11.68 -37.97 5.30
CA VAL A 307 -11.49 -38.86 4.14
C VAL A 307 -10.15 -39.59 4.20
N HIS A 308 -9.09 -38.88 4.57
CA HIS A 308 -7.76 -39.49 4.75
C HIS A 308 -7.77 -40.59 5.80
N GLN A 309 -8.42 -40.35 6.95
CA GLN A 309 -8.58 -41.36 8.03
C GLN A 309 -9.31 -42.59 7.53
N GLU A 310 -10.43 -42.44 6.81
CA GLU A 310 -11.21 -43.55 6.29
C GLU A 310 -10.39 -44.40 5.31
N VAL A 311 -9.60 -43.79 4.44
CA VAL A 311 -8.66 -44.51 3.53
C VAL A 311 -7.67 -45.33 4.33
N LEU A 312 -7.04 -44.75 5.37
CA LEU A 312 -6.06 -45.47 6.21
C LEU A 312 -6.71 -46.64 6.94
N LEU A 313 -7.91 -46.47 7.49
CA LEU A 313 -8.66 -47.53 8.17
C LEU A 313 -9.00 -48.67 7.21
N ALA A 314 -9.47 -48.34 6.00
CA ALA A 314 -9.79 -49.35 4.98
C ALA A 314 -8.55 -50.15 4.55
N ILE A 315 -7.38 -49.48 4.39
CA ILE A 315 -6.10 -50.16 4.12
C ILE A 315 -5.76 -51.11 5.28
N GLY A 316 -5.84 -50.61 6.53
CA GLY A 316 -5.55 -51.40 7.72
C GLY A 316 -6.43 -52.63 7.87
N GLU A 317 -7.75 -52.48 7.61
CA GLU A 317 -8.68 -53.62 7.60
C GLU A 317 -8.36 -54.65 6.52
N LYS A 318 -8.04 -54.19 5.31
CA LYS A 318 -7.69 -55.08 4.20
C LYS A 318 -6.41 -55.86 4.49
N PHE A 319 -5.36 -55.21 4.99
CA PHE A 319 -4.11 -55.85 5.36
C PHE A 319 -4.31 -56.90 6.45
N ARG A 320 -5.13 -56.59 7.47
CA ARG A 320 -5.47 -57.57 8.54
C ARG A 320 -6.21 -58.80 8.01
N ARG A 321 -7.17 -58.60 7.10
CA ARG A 321 -7.92 -59.73 6.46
C ARG A 321 -7.01 -60.60 5.59
N GLU A 322 -6.04 -60.03 4.92
CA GLU A 322 -5.14 -60.79 4.07
C GLU A 322 -3.90 -61.32 4.80
N GLY A 323 -3.78 -61.07 6.12
CA GLY A 323 -2.66 -61.53 6.93
C GLY A 323 -1.34 -60.81 6.64
N VAL A 324 -1.39 -59.56 6.13
CA VAL A 324 -0.20 -58.71 5.91
C VAL A 324 0.03 -57.90 7.17
N GLU A 325 1.27 -57.94 7.69
CA GLU A 325 1.65 -57.20 8.88
C GLU A 325 2.42 -55.94 8.52
N PHE A 326 2.07 -54.82 9.20
CA PHE A 326 2.87 -53.59 9.13
C PHE A 326 4.23 -53.83 9.80
N ALA A 327 5.26 -53.28 9.17
CA ALA A 327 6.61 -53.42 9.70
C ALA A 327 6.82 -52.52 10.92
N PHE A 328 7.45 -53.09 11.94
CA PHE A 328 7.98 -52.35 13.10
C PHE A 328 9.46 -52.23 13.00
N PRO A 329 10.10 -51.20 13.59
CA PRO A 329 11.56 -51.15 13.75
C PRO A 329 12.05 -52.43 14.48
N SER A 330 12.81 -53.23 13.81
CA SER A 330 13.29 -54.52 14.32
C SER A 330 14.82 -54.55 14.42
N GLN A 331 15.35 -55.10 15.50
CA GLN A 331 16.77 -55.32 15.69
C GLN A 331 17.05 -56.80 16.08
N THR A 332 18.05 -57.36 15.46
CA THR A 332 18.53 -58.69 15.84
C THR A 332 19.68 -58.54 16.85
N LEU A 333 19.47 -58.95 18.06
CA LEU A 333 20.50 -58.93 19.12
C LEU A 333 21.19 -60.30 19.23
N TYR A 334 22.48 -60.33 19.00
CA TYR A 334 23.29 -61.52 19.26
C TYR A 334 23.82 -61.43 20.70
N VAL A 335 23.27 -62.18 21.63
CA VAL A 335 23.75 -62.22 23.01
C VAL A 335 24.87 -63.29 23.10
N ALA A 336 26.10 -62.86 23.19
CA ALA A 336 27.19 -63.77 23.47
C ALA A 336 27.16 -64.20 24.94
N GLY A 337 26.72 -65.44 25.19
CA GLY A 337 26.74 -66.02 26.55
C GLY A 337 28.14 -66.12 27.09
N THR A 338 28.43 -65.51 28.24
CA THR A 338 29.60 -65.76 29.03
C THR A 338 29.51 -67.22 29.60
N LYS A 339 30.36 -68.12 29.16
CA LYS A 339 30.55 -69.44 29.86
C LYS A 339 30.93 -69.09 31.28
N ALA A 340 30.04 -69.37 32.24
CA ALA A 340 30.40 -69.44 33.64
C ALA A 340 31.37 -70.66 33.80
N GLU A 341 32.63 -70.39 34.01
CA GLU A 341 33.56 -71.40 34.51
C GLU A 341 33.11 -71.77 35.91
N ALA A 342 32.53 -72.98 36.00
CA ALA A 342 32.34 -73.64 37.30
C ALA A 342 33.71 -74.00 37.89
N ARG A 343 34.08 -73.42 39.03
CA ARG A 343 35.09 -73.88 39.95
C ARG A 343 34.46 -74.79 40.98
#